data_50ac7da18d68d2f8c1ba057be36b002e
#
_entry.id   50ac7da18d68d2f8c1ba057be36b002e
#
_cell.length_a   1.000
_cell.length_b   1.000
_cell.length_c   1.000
_cell.angle_alpha   90.00
_cell.angle_beta   90.00
_cell.angle_gamma   90.00
#
_symmetry.space_group_name_H-M   'P 1'
#
loop_
_entity.id
_entity.type
_entity.pdbx_description
1 polymer ?
#
loop_
_entity_poly.entity_id
_entity_poly.type
_entity_poly.pdbx_seq_one_letter_code
_entity_poly.pdbx_strand_id
1 'polypeptide(L)'
;MSYVDDVYERLVAQNPAQPEFHQAAKEVLDSLWPVIEPNEEHYRKEALLERLTTPDRQILFKVPWVDDNGQVQVNNGFRIQFNNAIGPYKGGLRLHPTVNLGILKFLGFEQIFKNALTTLPIGGGKGGSDFDPKGKSDREVMAFCQSFMTELYKHIGPDVDVPAGDIGTGGREIGYLYGQYKRLTTSYQGVLTGKGLNWGGSLARTEATGYGLLYIVDELLKDHGQSLEGKTVTVSGAGNVAIYAIEKAQQLGAKVVTASDSTGWVYDPEGIDVALLKDVKENRRARLTAYAEERPSAEYHEGRGVWVVKADVALPCATQNELTLDDAKTLVENGTVAEGANMPTTPEATEYLQEKGVFFVPGKAANAGGVAVSALEMSQNSERLSWTFEEVDNKLHDIMKDIYQNISSAAEKYAKKDDFVSGANIAGFLKVADAMEAQGTAI
;
A
#
# COMPACT_ATOMS: atom_id res chain seq x y z
N MET A 1 -11.93 16.54 -27.66
CA MET A 1 -11.39 15.58 -26.68
C MET A 1 -12.16 15.75 -25.39
N SER A 2 -12.30 14.68 -24.61
CA SER A 2 -12.93 14.78 -23.29
C SER A 2 -12.02 15.56 -22.32
N TYR A 3 -12.59 16.04 -21.22
CA TYR A 3 -11.80 16.75 -20.21
C TYR A 3 -10.66 15.89 -19.65
N VAL A 4 -10.93 14.60 -19.48
CA VAL A 4 -9.92 13.61 -19.04
C VAL A 4 -8.76 13.53 -20.02
N ASP A 5 -9.03 13.46 -21.34
CA ASP A 5 -7.99 13.42 -22.36
C ASP A 5 -7.14 14.69 -22.37
N ASP A 6 -7.78 15.87 -22.29
CA ASP A 6 -7.08 17.16 -22.30
C ASP A 6 -6.13 17.28 -21.11
N VAL A 7 -6.60 16.85 -19.91
CA VAL A 7 -5.77 16.85 -18.69
C VAL A 7 -4.62 15.86 -18.80
N TYR A 8 -4.86 14.67 -19.34
CA TYR A 8 -3.83 13.68 -19.53
C TYR A 8 -2.74 14.13 -20.50
N GLU A 9 -3.11 14.69 -21.65
CA GLU A 9 -2.14 15.25 -22.62
C GLU A 9 -1.29 16.35 -22.00
N ARG A 10 -1.92 17.27 -21.25
CA ARG A 10 -1.21 18.30 -20.50
C ARG A 10 -0.24 17.70 -19.49
N LEU A 11 -0.67 16.70 -18.73
CA LEU A 11 0.16 16.01 -17.73
C LEU A 11 1.40 15.40 -18.38
N VAL A 12 1.24 14.68 -19.50
CA VAL A 12 2.36 14.08 -20.24
C VAL A 12 3.34 15.15 -20.73
N ALA A 13 2.84 16.24 -21.29
CA ALA A 13 3.66 17.34 -21.78
C ALA A 13 4.46 18.05 -20.67
N GLN A 14 3.86 18.20 -19.48
CA GLN A 14 4.50 18.85 -18.33
C GLN A 14 5.46 17.94 -17.55
N ASN A 15 5.38 16.64 -17.76
CA ASN A 15 6.16 15.65 -17.01
C ASN A 15 6.91 14.70 -17.96
N PRO A 16 7.81 15.23 -18.82
CA PRO A 16 8.54 14.39 -19.75
C PRO A 16 9.40 13.35 -19.02
N ALA A 17 9.57 12.17 -19.62
CA ALA A 17 10.37 11.07 -19.08
C ALA A 17 9.89 10.52 -17.70
N GLN A 18 8.59 10.55 -17.45
CA GLN A 18 7.99 9.97 -16.23
C GLN A 18 6.90 8.93 -16.59
N PRO A 19 7.26 7.83 -17.26
CA PRO A 19 6.28 6.87 -17.81
C PRO A 19 5.42 6.21 -16.74
N GLU A 20 5.95 5.93 -15.56
CA GLU A 20 5.19 5.32 -14.47
C GLU A 20 4.09 6.27 -13.97
N PHE A 21 4.38 7.56 -13.89
CA PHE A 21 3.38 8.56 -13.52
C PHE A 21 2.33 8.75 -14.62
N HIS A 22 2.74 8.74 -15.89
CA HIS A 22 1.80 8.82 -17.03
C HIS A 22 0.81 7.65 -17.00
N GLN A 23 1.32 6.42 -16.79
CA GLN A 23 0.48 5.23 -16.75
C GLN A 23 -0.54 5.28 -15.61
N ALA A 24 -0.09 5.58 -14.40
CA ALA A 24 -0.97 5.65 -13.23
C ALA A 24 -2.05 6.74 -13.39
N ALA A 25 -1.66 7.92 -13.89
CA ALA A 25 -2.61 9.00 -14.14
C ALA A 25 -3.66 8.59 -15.18
N LYS A 26 -3.25 7.92 -16.27
CA LYS A 26 -4.19 7.46 -17.30
C LYS A 26 -5.19 6.47 -16.74
N GLU A 27 -4.73 5.44 -16.05
CA GLU A 27 -5.60 4.40 -15.48
C GLU A 27 -6.65 4.99 -14.53
N VAL A 28 -6.23 5.91 -13.66
CA VAL A 28 -7.16 6.58 -12.75
C VAL A 28 -8.11 7.49 -13.51
N LEU A 29 -7.61 8.40 -14.35
CA LEU A 29 -8.43 9.37 -15.08
C LEU A 29 -9.47 8.69 -15.97
N ASP A 30 -9.09 7.62 -16.69
CA ASP A 30 -10.02 6.86 -17.53
C ASP A 30 -11.17 6.26 -16.70
N SER A 31 -10.87 5.76 -15.51
CA SER A 31 -11.88 5.18 -14.60
C SER A 31 -12.83 6.22 -13.99
N LEU A 32 -12.45 7.50 -13.99
CA LEU A 32 -13.27 8.58 -13.44
C LEU A 32 -14.29 9.16 -14.44
N TRP A 33 -14.19 8.80 -15.73
CA TRP A 33 -15.05 9.38 -16.76
C TRP A 33 -16.56 9.31 -16.46
N PRO A 34 -17.11 8.20 -15.94
CA PRO A 34 -18.53 8.13 -15.61
C PRO A 34 -19.01 9.18 -14.58
N VAL A 35 -18.11 9.65 -13.73
CA VAL A 35 -18.40 10.71 -12.74
C VAL A 35 -18.11 12.10 -13.31
N ILE A 36 -17.09 12.21 -14.16
CA ILE A 36 -16.65 13.48 -14.74
C ILE A 36 -17.63 13.96 -15.81
N GLU A 37 -18.05 13.08 -16.73
CA GLU A 37 -18.87 13.42 -17.89
C GLU A 37 -20.14 14.22 -17.53
N PRO A 38 -20.97 13.81 -16.55
CA PRO A 38 -22.17 14.54 -16.18
C PRO A 38 -21.91 15.93 -15.59
N ASN A 39 -20.69 16.17 -15.10
CA ASN A 39 -20.28 17.40 -14.41
C ASN A 39 -19.09 18.09 -15.11
N GLU A 40 -18.82 17.76 -16.36
CA GLU A 40 -17.59 18.14 -17.06
C GLU A 40 -17.39 19.67 -17.07
N GLU A 41 -18.41 20.44 -17.40
CA GLU A 41 -18.35 21.91 -17.45
C GLU A 41 -17.94 22.50 -16.09
N HIS A 42 -18.53 22.00 -15.02
CA HIS A 42 -18.22 22.42 -13.66
C HIS A 42 -16.77 22.10 -13.28
N TYR A 43 -16.35 20.86 -13.47
CA TYR A 43 -14.98 20.43 -13.12
C TYR A 43 -13.90 21.11 -13.97
N ARG A 44 -14.19 21.40 -15.25
CA ARG A 44 -13.30 22.21 -16.09
C ARG A 44 -13.15 23.62 -15.57
N LYS A 45 -14.25 24.27 -15.18
CA LYS A 45 -14.24 25.62 -14.64
C LYS A 45 -13.41 25.73 -13.37
N GLU A 46 -13.48 24.72 -12.51
CA GLU A 46 -12.72 24.64 -11.26
C GLU A 46 -11.28 24.11 -11.46
N ALA A 47 -10.90 23.74 -12.69
CA ALA A 47 -9.63 23.07 -13.00
C ALA A 47 -9.32 21.90 -12.04
N LEU A 48 -10.36 21.14 -11.70
CA LEU A 48 -10.29 20.15 -10.62
C LEU A 48 -9.30 19.04 -10.91
N LEU A 49 -9.31 18.48 -12.12
CA LEU A 49 -8.41 17.39 -12.50
C LEU A 49 -6.96 17.88 -12.66
N GLU A 50 -6.74 19.09 -13.15
CA GLU A 50 -5.41 19.70 -13.21
C GLU A 50 -4.82 19.87 -11.80
N ARG A 51 -5.63 20.32 -10.85
CA ARG A 51 -5.23 20.46 -9.44
C ARG A 51 -4.99 19.11 -8.79
N LEU A 52 -5.80 18.10 -9.10
CA LEU A 52 -5.66 16.75 -8.56
C LEU A 52 -4.40 16.05 -9.07
N THR A 53 -4.02 16.28 -10.32
CA THR A 53 -2.88 15.60 -10.97
C THR A 53 -1.55 16.38 -10.85
N THR A 54 -1.59 17.54 -10.22
CA THR A 54 -0.38 18.34 -9.94
C THR A 54 -0.06 18.27 -8.45
N PRO A 55 1.15 17.82 -8.05
CA PRO A 55 1.55 17.82 -6.64
C PRO A 55 1.53 19.24 -6.06
N ASP A 56 1.08 19.38 -4.82
CA ASP A 56 1.16 20.66 -4.09
C ASP A 56 2.60 21.14 -3.95
N ARG A 57 3.53 20.22 -3.64
CA ARG A 57 4.97 20.50 -3.53
C ARG A 57 5.81 19.30 -3.92
N GLN A 58 6.95 19.58 -4.55
CA GLN A 58 8.01 18.62 -4.85
C GLN A 58 9.31 19.13 -4.19
N ILE A 59 9.80 18.43 -3.19
CA ILE A 59 10.97 18.80 -2.41
C ILE A 59 12.10 17.86 -2.81
N LEU A 60 13.12 18.40 -3.44
CA LEU A 60 14.31 17.69 -3.90
C LEU A 60 15.53 18.23 -3.18
N PHE A 61 16.37 17.34 -2.67
CA PHE A 61 17.58 17.73 -1.94
C PHE A 61 18.69 16.69 -2.07
N LYS A 62 19.94 17.11 -1.90
CA LYS A 62 21.08 16.21 -1.84
C LYS A 62 21.25 15.67 -0.42
N VAL A 63 21.71 14.43 -0.32
CA VAL A 63 21.96 13.74 0.93
C VAL A 63 23.42 13.28 0.97
N PRO A 64 24.36 14.09 1.44
CA PRO A 64 25.75 13.67 1.62
C PRO A 64 25.88 12.90 2.95
N TRP A 65 26.59 11.81 2.93
CA TRP A 65 26.87 10.98 4.10
C TRP A 65 28.25 10.32 3.97
N VAL A 66 28.82 9.86 5.07
CA VAL A 66 30.16 9.27 5.09
C VAL A 66 30.07 7.78 5.32
N ASP A 67 30.70 7.00 4.45
CA ASP A 67 30.74 5.54 4.55
C ASP A 67 31.76 5.04 5.59
N ASP A 68 31.81 3.72 5.78
CA ASP A 68 32.71 3.10 6.77
C ASP A 68 34.20 3.26 6.43
N ASN A 69 34.51 3.59 5.18
CA ASN A 69 35.89 3.88 4.74
C ASN A 69 36.26 5.37 4.88
N GLY A 70 35.34 6.20 5.40
CA GLY A 70 35.56 7.65 5.51
C GLY A 70 35.35 8.43 4.20
N GLN A 71 34.80 7.76 3.17
CA GLN A 71 34.50 8.37 1.88
C GLN A 71 33.15 9.07 1.93
N VAL A 72 33.06 10.28 1.39
CA VAL A 72 31.79 11.00 1.23
C VAL A 72 31.01 10.40 0.07
N GLN A 73 29.77 10.01 0.33
CA GLN A 73 28.80 9.57 -0.63
C GLN A 73 27.69 10.63 -0.78
N VAL A 74 27.05 10.70 -1.93
CA VAL A 74 25.94 11.63 -2.19
C VAL A 74 24.79 10.92 -2.85
N ASN A 75 23.63 10.98 -2.22
CA ASN A 75 22.36 10.48 -2.77
C ASN A 75 21.37 11.63 -3.00
N ASN A 76 20.34 11.36 -3.77
CA ASN A 76 19.21 12.27 -3.98
C ASN A 76 18.09 11.94 -3.00
N GLY A 77 17.56 12.96 -2.35
CA GLY A 77 16.39 12.87 -1.49
C GLY A 77 15.16 13.52 -2.11
N PHE A 78 14.00 12.95 -1.87
CA PHE A 78 12.73 13.41 -2.42
C PHE A 78 11.63 13.35 -1.38
N ARG A 79 10.74 14.35 -1.41
CA ARG A 79 9.42 14.29 -0.79
C ARG A 79 8.40 14.94 -1.69
N ILE A 80 7.40 14.18 -2.08
CA ILE A 80 6.28 14.62 -2.89
C ILE A 80 5.08 14.78 -1.96
N GLN A 81 4.71 16.01 -1.68
CA GLN A 81 3.49 16.40 -0.98
C GLN A 81 2.43 16.59 -2.05
N PHE A 82 1.63 15.55 -2.29
CA PHE A 82 0.81 15.51 -3.47
C PHE A 82 -0.52 16.24 -3.29
N ASN A 83 -1.27 15.91 -2.24
CA ASN A 83 -2.57 16.51 -1.97
C ASN A 83 -2.90 16.39 -0.48
N ASN A 84 -3.30 17.48 0.15
CA ASN A 84 -3.68 17.53 1.57
C ASN A 84 -5.13 17.98 1.81
N ALA A 85 -6.00 17.88 0.81
CA ALA A 85 -7.39 18.33 0.93
C ALA A 85 -8.16 17.63 2.07
N ILE A 86 -7.82 16.38 2.37
CA ILE A 86 -8.51 15.60 3.40
C ILE A 86 -7.69 15.35 4.68
N GLY A 87 -6.48 15.90 4.77
CA GLY A 87 -5.63 15.76 5.95
C GLY A 87 -4.14 15.93 5.62
N PRO A 88 -3.24 15.82 6.62
CA PRO A 88 -1.81 15.89 6.43
C PRO A 88 -1.32 14.92 5.35
N TYR A 89 -0.29 15.31 4.60
CA TYR A 89 0.31 14.38 3.64
C TYR A 89 0.78 13.13 4.36
N LYS A 90 0.47 11.96 3.80
CA LYS A 90 0.79 10.66 4.39
C LYS A 90 1.27 9.69 3.32
N GLY A 91 2.39 9.05 3.57
CA GLY A 91 2.95 8.02 2.69
C GLY A 91 4.40 7.69 3.02
N GLY A 92 4.85 6.53 2.56
CA GLY A 92 6.15 5.96 2.91
C GLY A 92 7.35 6.67 2.30
N LEU A 93 8.52 6.37 2.87
CA LEU A 93 9.83 6.72 2.32
C LEU A 93 10.45 5.46 1.73
N ARG A 94 10.66 5.43 0.42
CA ARG A 94 11.31 4.30 -0.28
C ARG A 94 12.81 4.53 -0.39
N LEU A 95 13.60 3.57 0.06
CA LEU A 95 15.05 3.56 -0.10
C LEU A 95 15.44 2.42 -1.05
N HIS A 96 15.69 2.76 -2.30
CA HIS A 96 16.04 1.79 -3.34
C HIS A 96 16.74 2.48 -4.51
N PRO A 97 17.75 1.86 -5.16
CA PRO A 97 18.50 2.47 -6.27
C PRO A 97 17.65 2.95 -7.44
N THR A 98 16.47 2.38 -7.64
CA THR A 98 15.56 2.76 -8.74
C THR A 98 14.71 4.00 -8.44
N VAL A 99 14.75 4.54 -7.24
CA VAL A 99 13.95 5.71 -6.87
C VAL A 99 14.33 6.92 -7.71
N ASN A 100 13.33 7.51 -8.33
CA ASN A 100 13.42 8.76 -9.07
C ASN A 100 12.12 9.57 -8.91
N LEU A 101 12.10 10.77 -9.45
CA LEU A 101 10.96 11.69 -9.32
C LEU A 101 9.66 11.11 -9.91
N GLY A 102 9.73 10.48 -11.08
CA GLY A 102 8.56 9.90 -11.76
C GLY A 102 7.91 8.78 -10.95
N ILE A 103 8.72 7.88 -10.40
CA ILE A 103 8.25 6.79 -9.52
C ILE A 103 7.58 7.35 -8.28
N LEU A 104 8.17 8.36 -7.64
CA LEU A 104 7.60 8.94 -6.42
C LEU A 104 6.33 9.76 -6.69
N LYS A 105 6.23 10.41 -7.85
CA LYS A 105 4.98 11.07 -8.27
C LYS A 105 3.88 10.05 -8.55
N PHE A 106 4.20 8.97 -9.23
CA PHE A 106 3.29 7.84 -9.41
C PHE A 106 2.76 7.33 -8.07
N LEU A 107 3.67 6.97 -7.16
CA LEU A 107 3.30 6.44 -5.85
C LEU A 107 2.55 7.45 -4.98
N GLY A 108 2.91 8.73 -5.05
CA GLY A 108 2.24 9.81 -4.32
C GLY A 108 0.82 10.07 -4.85
N PHE A 109 0.63 9.99 -6.16
CA PHE A 109 -0.67 10.11 -6.80
C PHE A 109 -1.61 8.96 -6.39
N GLU A 110 -1.16 7.73 -6.47
CA GLU A 110 -1.91 6.54 -6.01
C GLU A 110 -2.25 6.62 -4.52
N GLN A 111 -1.35 7.20 -3.73
CA GLN A 111 -1.55 7.33 -2.28
C GLN A 111 -2.73 8.24 -1.92
N ILE A 112 -3.07 9.22 -2.76
CA ILE A 112 -4.25 10.09 -2.55
C ILE A 112 -5.52 9.24 -2.42
N PHE A 113 -5.74 8.36 -3.38
CA PHE A 113 -6.95 7.52 -3.45
C PHE A 113 -6.96 6.45 -2.38
N LYS A 114 -5.84 5.78 -2.16
CA LYS A 114 -5.69 4.79 -1.11
C LYS A 114 -6.02 5.37 0.28
N ASN A 115 -5.46 6.53 0.60
CA ASN A 115 -5.69 7.17 1.89
C ASN A 115 -7.14 7.66 2.03
N ALA A 116 -7.73 8.18 0.94
CA ALA A 116 -9.12 8.62 0.93
C ALA A 116 -10.10 7.48 1.25
N LEU A 117 -9.82 6.26 0.78
CA LEU A 117 -10.64 5.09 1.04
C LEU A 117 -10.71 4.72 2.53
N THR A 118 -9.66 5.00 3.31
CA THR A 118 -9.65 4.69 4.75
C THR A 118 -10.68 5.47 5.57
N THR A 119 -11.29 6.51 5.00
CA THR A 119 -12.16 7.49 5.68
C THR A 119 -11.47 8.35 6.73
N LEU A 120 -10.20 8.09 7.00
CA LEU A 120 -9.40 8.83 7.98
C LEU A 120 -8.85 10.14 7.39
N PRO A 121 -8.58 11.16 8.23
CA PRO A 121 -8.13 12.47 7.79
C PRO A 121 -6.63 12.48 7.44
N ILE A 122 -6.27 11.81 6.36
CA ILE A 122 -4.91 11.74 5.83
C ILE A 122 -4.90 12.01 4.32
N GLY A 123 -4.04 12.90 3.89
CA GLY A 123 -3.79 13.21 2.48
C GLY A 123 -2.78 12.28 1.83
N GLY A 124 -2.36 12.58 0.62
CA GLY A 124 -1.42 11.79 -0.16
C GLY A 124 -0.03 12.40 -0.25
N GLY A 125 0.99 11.61 0.05
CA GLY A 125 2.39 11.97 -0.12
C GLY A 125 3.28 10.74 -0.29
N LYS A 126 4.48 10.96 -0.83
CA LYS A 126 5.48 9.90 -1.01
C LYS A 126 6.87 10.50 -1.01
N GLY A 127 7.85 9.75 -0.56
CA GLY A 127 9.23 10.20 -0.60
C GLY A 127 10.23 9.06 -0.65
N GLY A 128 11.48 9.39 -0.56
CA GLY A 128 12.55 8.41 -0.55
C GLY A 128 13.86 8.92 -1.14
N SER A 129 14.72 7.97 -1.47
CA SER A 129 16.05 8.23 -2.02
C SER A 129 16.50 7.06 -2.91
N ASP A 130 17.42 7.34 -3.82
CA ASP A 130 18.18 6.35 -4.59
C ASP A 130 19.25 5.61 -3.73
N PHE A 131 19.27 5.84 -2.44
CA PHE A 131 20.11 5.12 -1.49
C PHE A 131 19.69 3.64 -1.38
N ASP A 132 20.66 2.74 -1.46
CA ASP A 132 20.45 1.30 -1.24
C ASP A 132 20.93 0.90 0.15
N PRO A 133 20.03 0.52 1.08
CA PRO A 133 20.44 0.09 2.43
C PRO A 133 21.03 -1.33 2.45
N LYS A 134 20.88 -2.11 1.36
CA LYS A 134 21.41 -3.48 1.31
C LYS A 134 22.93 -3.50 1.38
N GLY A 135 23.47 -4.36 2.23
CA GLY A 135 24.92 -4.54 2.38
C GLY A 135 25.64 -3.39 3.09
N LYS A 136 24.92 -2.39 3.61
CA LYS A 136 25.49 -1.31 4.39
C LYS A 136 25.42 -1.59 5.89
N SER A 137 26.40 -1.08 6.62
CA SER A 137 26.43 -1.19 8.09
C SER A 137 25.33 -0.34 8.72
N ASP A 138 24.98 -0.64 9.98
CA ASP A 138 24.04 0.18 10.75
C ASP A 138 24.52 1.63 10.87
N ARG A 139 25.85 1.83 10.98
CA ARG A 139 26.46 3.17 11.05
C ARG A 139 26.26 3.94 9.74
N GLU A 140 26.45 3.31 8.61
CA GLU A 140 26.23 3.92 7.29
C GLU A 140 24.76 4.28 7.07
N VAL A 141 23.83 3.35 7.39
CA VAL A 141 22.40 3.61 7.30
C VAL A 141 21.98 4.75 8.24
N MET A 142 22.50 4.77 9.46
CA MET A 142 22.25 5.86 10.41
C MET A 142 22.76 7.20 9.88
N ALA A 143 23.99 7.24 9.36
CA ALA A 143 24.57 8.45 8.77
C ALA A 143 23.72 8.99 7.61
N PHE A 144 23.29 8.10 6.71
CA PHE A 144 22.36 8.46 5.63
C PHE A 144 21.04 9.02 6.19
N CYS A 145 20.37 8.31 7.09
CA CYS A 145 19.09 8.72 7.66
C CYS A 145 19.17 10.08 8.38
N GLN A 146 20.24 10.33 9.10
CA GLN A 146 20.45 11.61 9.79
C GLN A 146 20.65 12.76 8.79
N SER A 147 21.45 12.55 7.74
CA SER A 147 21.63 13.55 6.68
C SER A 147 20.32 13.80 5.92
N PHE A 148 19.58 12.75 5.56
CA PHE A 148 18.27 12.85 4.91
C PHE A 148 17.28 13.66 5.75
N MET A 149 17.15 13.36 7.03
CA MET A 149 16.23 14.07 7.93
C MET A 149 16.65 15.52 8.19
N THR A 150 17.93 15.82 8.15
CA THR A 150 18.43 17.20 8.30
C THR A 150 17.89 18.15 7.24
N GLU A 151 17.60 17.64 6.05
CA GLU A 151 16.91 18.41 5.01
C GLU A 151 15.37 18.30 5.11
N LEU A 152 14.85 17.10 5.37
CA LEU A 152 13.42 16.84 5.35
C LEU A 152 12.67 17.47 6.53
N TYR A 153 13.24 17.59 7.72
CA TYR A 153 12.53 18.01 8.93
C TYR A 153 11.82 19.36 8.82
N LYS A 154 12.31 20.24 7.96
CA LYS A 154 11.75 21.58 7.71
C LYS A 154 10.38 21.54 7.05
N HIS A 155 10.01 20.40 6.46
CA HIS A 155 8.85 20.24 5.60
C HIS A 155 7.82 19.27 6.15
N ILE A 156 8.10 18.62 7.26
CA ILE A 156 7.24 17.60 7.87
C ILE A 156 6.85 17.96 9.30
N GLY A 157 5.83 17.29 9.80
CA GLY A 157 5.33 17.48 11.16
C GLY A 157 4.00 16.77 11.35
N PRO A 158 3.52 16.60 12.59
CA PRO A 158 2.32 15.82 12.89
C PRO A 158 1.07 16.30 12.17
N ASP A 159 0.97 17.61 11.92
CA ASP A 159 -0.20 18.24 11.29
C ASP A 159 0.07 18.70 9.84
N VAL A 160 1.24 18.42 9.30
CA VAL A 160 1.65 18.85 7.96
C VAL A 160 1.86 17.65 7.04
N ASP A 161 2.81 16.79 7.42
CA ASP A 161 3.25 15.66 6.62
C ASP A 161 3.86 14.59 7.52
N VAL A 162 3.31 13.39 7.50
CA VAL A 162 3.74 12.27 8.36
C VAL A 162 4.21 11.11 7.51
N PRO A 163 5.52 11.03 7.21
CA PRO A 163 6.09 9.91 6.48
C PRO A 163 6.01 8.59 7.24
N ALA A 164 6.18 7.48 6.52
CA ALA A 164 6.16 6.13 7.04
C ALA A 164 7.25 5.26 6.42
N GLY A 165 7.30 3.99 6.81
CA GLY A 165 8.11 2.98 6.14
C GLY A 165 7.60 2.60 4.75
N ASP A 166 8.49 2.11 3.93
CA ASP A 166 8.26 1.52 2.62
C ASP A 166 9.44 0.59 2.28
N ILE A 167 9.61 0.17 1.03
CA ILE A 167 10.77 -0.62 0.61
C ILE A 167 12.08 0.04 1.09
N GLY A 168 12.92 -0.73 1.77
CA GLY A 168 14.20 -0.26 2.30
C GLY A 168 14.11 0.60 3.57
N THR A 169 12.91 0.88 4.07
CA THR A 169 12.70 1.70 5.27
C THR A 169 11.84 0.92 6.27
N GLY A 170 12.48 0.19 7.13
CA GLY A 170 11.85 -0.54 8.24
C GLY A 170 11.96 0.19 9.58
N GLY A 171 11.70 -0.51 10.67
CA GLY A 171 11.73 0.05 12.03
C GLY A 171 13.07 0.65 12.43
N ARG A 172 14.20 0.08 11.96
CA ARG A 172 15.56 0.61 12.18
C ARG A 172 15.71 2.01 11.55
N GLU A 173 15.36 2.15 10.28
CA GLU A 173 15.45 3.41 9.54
C GLU A 173 14.50 4.46 10.12
N ILE A 174 13.27 4.08 10.46
CA ILE A 174 12.32 4.96 11.14
C ILE A 174 12.90 5.46 12.47
N GLY A 175 13.56 4.59 13.22
CA GLY A 175 14.24 4.96 14.45
C GLY A 175 15.31 6.02 14.25
N TYR A 176 16.20 5.82 13.26
CA TYR A 176 17.26 6.80 12.96
C TYR A 176 16.70 8.13 12.44
N LEU A 177 15.68 8.08 11.60
CA LEU A 177 14.99 9.28 11.09
C LEU A 177 14.31 10.05 12.23
N TYR A 178 13.58 9.35 13.10
CA TYR A 178 12.88 9.96 14.23
C TYR A 178 13.83 10.55 15.27
N GLY A 179 14.91 9.85 15.59
CA GLY A 179 15.95 10.36 16.51
C GLY A 179 16.58 11.66 16.03
N GLN A 180 16.83 11.78 14.73
CA GLN A 180 17.38 13.00 14.15
C GLN A 180 16.35 14.13 14.12
N TYR A 181 15.09 13.83 13.75
CA TYR A 181 13.99 14.81 13.81
C TYR A 181 13.84 15.41 15.22
N LYS A 182 13.80 14.54 16.23
CA LYS A 182 13.71 14.96 17.64
C LYS A 182 14.89 15.81 18.07
N ARG A 183 16.11 15.48 17.62
CA ARG A 183 17.31 16.28 17.91
C ARG A 183 17.25 17.67 17.30
N LEU A 184 16.78 17.78 16.05
CA LEU A 184 16.71 19.05 15.33
C LEU A 184 15.59 19.97 15.83
N THR A 185 14.44 19.39 16.15
CA THR A 185 13.24 20.15 16.58
C THR A 185 13.19 20.37 18.09
N THR A 186 13.97 19.64 18.87
CA THR A 186 13.90 19.57 20.34
C THR A 186 12.51 19.22 20.87
N SER A 187 11.68 18.57 20.04
CA SER A 187 10.29 18.24 20.32
C SER A 187 10.05 16.75 20.21
N TYR A 188 9.23 16.21 21.11
CA TYR A 188 8.68 14.86 20.99
C TYR A 188 7.30 14.95 20.36
N GLN A 189 7.24 14.74 19.04
CA GLN A 189 6.02 14.89 18.26
C GLN A 189 5.60 13.58 17.58
N GLY A 190 4.32 13.44 17.27
CA GLY A 190 3.76 12.31 16.51
C GLY A 190 4.04 12.38 15.00
N VAL A 191 5.28 12.62 14.63
CA VAL A 191 5.77 12.56 13.26
C VAL A 191 6.35 11.20 12.96
N LEU A 192 6.29 10.74 11.73
CA LEU A 192 6.62 9.38 11.29
C LEU A 192 5.71 8.31 11.91
N THR A 193 5.41 7.28 11.16
CA THR A 193 4.70 6.08 11.65
C THR A 193 5.52 4.82 11.36
N GLY A 194 5.20 3.74 12.07
CA GLY A 194 6.05 2.55 12.13
C GLY A 194 7.10 2.65 13.22
N LYS A 195 6.83 3.49 14.22
CA LYS A 195 7.71 3.65 15.39
C LYS A 195 7.68 2.40 16.28
N GLY A 196 8.72 2.21 17.08
CA GLY A 196 8.76 1.17 18.09
C GLY A 196 7.70 1.40 19.19
N LEU A 197 7.19 0.32 19.77
CA LEU A 197 6.13 0.38 20.79
C LEU A 197 6.51 1.23 22.00
N ASN A 198 7.79 1.26 22.36
CA ASN A 198 8.29 2.02 23.52
C ASN A 198 8.41 3.54 23.26
N TRP A 199 8.17 4.00 22.03
CA TRP A 199 8.34 5.40 21.66
C TRP A 199 7.33 5.87 20.61
N GLY A 200 6.07 5.48 20.78
CA GLY A 200 4.93 6.00 20.05
C GLY A 200 4.38 5.12 18.94
N GLY A 201 4.86 3.89 18.82
CA GLY A 201 4.33 2.91 17.88
C GLY A 201 2.97 2.34 18.31
N SER A 202 2.23 1.78 17.36
CA SER A 202 0.92 1.15 17.59
C SER A 202 1.03 -0.37 17.59
N LEU A 203 0.32 -1.02 18.50
CA LEU A 203 -0.01 -2.44 18.40
C LEU A 203 -0.84 -2.69 17.12
N ALA A 204 -0.90 -3.93 16.69
CA ALA A 204 -1.56 -4.39 15.46
C ALA A 204 -1.02 -3.77 14.14
N ARG A 205 0.03 -2.91 14.18
CA ARG A 205 0.60 -2.34 12.94
C ARG A 205 1.27 -3.40 12.07
N THR A 206 1.94 -4.37 12.67
CA THR A 206 2.61 -5.47 11.97
C THR A 206 1.61 -6.34 11.24
N GLU A 207 0.49 -6.63 11.87
CA GLU A 207 -0.59 -7.48 11.36
C GLU A 207 -1.50 -6.75 10.36
N ALA A 208 -1.53 -5.44 10.40
CA ALA A 208 -2.57 -4.61 9.83
C ALA A 208 -2.86 -4.84 8.35
N THR A 209 -1.83 -5.01 7.52
CA THR A 209 -2.03 -5.21 6.07
C THR A 209 -2.65 -6.57 5.80
N GLY A 210 -2.09 -7.63 6.38
CA GLY A 210 -2.60 -8.99 6.22
C GLY A 210 -4.00 -9.17 6.82
N TYR A 211 -4.22 -8.66 8.03
CA TYR A 211 -5.53 -8.72 8.68
C TYR A 211 -6.59 -7.92 7.92
N GLY A 212 -6.24 -6.70 7.52
CA GLY A 212 -7.15 -5.86 6.73
C GLY A 212 -7.55 -6.48 5.40
N LEU A 213 -6.62 -7.16 4.73
CA LEU A 213 -6.89 -7.90 3.51
C LEU A 213 -7.98 -8.95 3.72
N LEU A 214 -7.93 -9.69 4.81
CA LEU A 214 -8.94 -10.71 5.09
C LEU A 214 -10.27 -10.10 5.57
N TYR A 215 -10.25 -8.96 6.25
CA TYR A 215 -11.49 -8.28 6.64
C TYR A 215 -12.28 -7.80 5.42
N ILE A 216 -11.60 -7.22 4.41
CA ILE A 216 -12.31 -6.79 3.18
C ILE A 216 -12.80 -7.98 2.35
N VAL A 217 -12.04 -9.07 2.29
CA VAL A 217 -12.48 -10.31 1.62
C VAL A 217 -13.69 -10.92 2.33
N ASP A 218 -13.71 -10.94 3.65
CA ASP A 218 -14.82 -11.45 4.46
C ASP A 218 -16.09 -10.63 4.25
N GLU A 219 -15.99 -9.29 4.21
CA GLU A 219 -17.14 -8.43 3.91
C GLU A 219 -17.66 -8.63 2.49
N LEU A 220 -16.77 -8.78 1.49
CA LEU A 220 -17.15 -9.10 0.12
C LEU A 220 -17.92 -10.44 0.06
N LEU A 221 -17.39 -11.47 0.70
CA LEU A 221 -18.03 -12.79 0.71
C LEU A 221 -19.39 -12.76 1.40
N LYS A 222 -19.51 -12.05 2.54
CA LYS A 222 -20.80 -11.88 3.24
C LYS A 222 -21.84 -11.18 2.39
N ASP A 223 -21.46 -10.13 1.67
CA ASP A 223 -22.36 -9.41 0.76
C ASP A 223 -22.91 -10.31 -0.37
N HIS A 224 -22.15 -11.33 -0.74
CA HIS A 224 -22.55 -12.35 -1.73
C HIS A 224 -23.08 -13.65 -1.10
N GLY A 225 -23.46 -13.62 0.18
CA GLY A 225 -24.05 -14.78 0.88
C GLY A 225 -23.07 -15.92 1.13
N GLN A 226 -21.78 -15.63 1.17
CA GLN A 226 -20.72 -16.61 1.40
C GLN A 226 -19.92 -16.29 2.68
N SER A 227 -19.03 -17.17 3.06
CA SER A 227 -18.08 -16.96 4.18
C SER A 227 -16.71 -17.56 3.84
N LEU A 228 -15.69 -17.16 4.59
CA LEU A 228 -14.35 -17.77 4.50
C LEU A 228 -14.30 -19.17 5.12
N GLU A 229 -15.26 -19.52 5.98
CA GLU A 229 -15.28 -20.82 6.64
C GLU A 229 -15.31 -21.97 5.64
N GLY A 230 -14.37 -22.88 5.75
CA GLY A 230 -14.25 -24.06 4.87
C GLY A 230 -13.68 -23.78 3.48
N LYS A 231 -13.41 -22.51 3.12
CA LYS A 231 -12.80 -22.18 1.83
C LYS A 231 -11.32 -22.51 1.79
N THR A 232 -10.85 -22.89 0.61
CA THR A 232 -9.43 -23.07 0.31
C THR A 232 -8.87 -21.75 -0.21
N VAL A 233 -7.72 -21.34 0.36
CA VAL A 233 -7.05 -20.07 0.03
C VAL A 233 -5.63 -20.32 -0.42
N THR A 234 -5.22 -19.68 -1.52
CA THR A 234 -3.82 -19.62 -1.95
C THR A 234 -3.24 -18.25 -1.64
N VAL A 235 -2.03 -18.23 -1.13
CA VAL A 235 -1.27 -17.01 -0.80
C VAL A 235 0.10 -17.10 -1.44
N SER A 236 0.53 -16.05 -2.11
CA SER A 236 1.94 -15.88 -2.50
C SER A 236 2.68 -15.05 -1.46
N GLY A 237 3.99 -15.27 -1.36
CA GLY A 237 4.82 -14.61 -0.38
C GLY A 237 4.94 -15.39 0.94
N ALA A 238 5.90 -15.01 1.72
CA ALA A 238 6.14 -15.47 3.10
C ALA A 238 6.75 -14.32 3.93
N GLY A 239 6.51 -13.10 3.52
CA GLY A 239 6.83 -11.88 4.27
C GLY A 239 5.68 -11.46 5.18
N ASN A 240 5.78 -10.24 5.72
CA ASN A 240 4.84 -9.72 6.69
C ASN A 240 3.37 -9.79 6.24
N VAL A 241 3.06 -9.31 5.04
CA VAL A 241 1.68 -9.30 4.53
C VAL A 241 1.15 -10.72 4.40
N ALA A 242 1.93 -11.62 3.80
CA ALA A 242 1.52 -13.01 3.56
C ALA A 242 1.31 -13.78 4.87
N ILE A 243 2.24 -13.70 5.81
CA ILE A 243 2.15 -14.42 7.09
C ILE A 243 0.87 -14.03 7.86
N TYR A 244 0.59 -12.74 7.97
CA TYR A 244 -0.59 -12.29 8.72
C TYR A 244 -1.89 -12.43 7.93
N ALA A 245 -1.84 -12.44 6.60
CA ALA A 245 -2.98 -12.85 5.78
C ALA A 245 -3.33 -14.34 6.00
N ILE A 246 -2.32 -15.21 6.00
CA ILE A 246 -2.50 -16.65 6.31
C ILE A 246 -3.10 -16.83 7.71
N GLU A 247 -2.52 -16.18 8.71
CA GLU A 247 -3.00 -16.28 10.10
C GLU A 247 -4.46 -15.85 10.23
N LYS A 248 -4.82 -14.69 9.67
CA LYS A 248 -6.21 -14.19 9.75
C LYS A 248 -7.18 -15.06 8.96
N ALA A 249 -6.80 -15.54 7.77
CA ALA A 249 -7.64 -16.44 6.98
C ALA A 249 -7.99 -17.72 7.77
N GLN A 250 -7.02 -18.30 8.45
CA GLN A 250 -7.23 -19.48 9.29
C GLN A 250 -8.09 -19.17 10.53
N GLN A 251 -7.91 -18.00 11.16
CA GLN A 251 -8.78 -17.56 12.26
C GLN A 251 -10.24 -17.41 11.82
N LEU A 252 -10.48 -17.06 10.55
CA LEU A 252 -11.82 -16.95 9.95
C LEU A 252 -12.33 -18.27 9.36
N GLY A 253 -11.65 -19.38 9.63
CA GLY A 253 -12.09 -20.73 9.27
C GLY A 253 -11.68 -21.22 7.90
N ALA A 254 -10.87 -20.47 7.15
CA ALA A 254 -10.35 -20.91 5.86
C ALA A 254 -9.14 -21.84 6.01
N LYS A 255 -8.88 -22.64 4.97
CA LYS A 255 -7.66 -23.45 4.85
C LYS A 255 -6.72 -22.79 3.85
N VAL A 256 -5.59 -22.28 4.31
CA VAL A 256 -4.55 -21.72 3.45
C VAL A 256 -3.55 -22.83 3.10
N VAL A 257 -3.33 -23.08 1.82
CA VAL A 257 -2.57 -24.24 1.35
C VAL A 257 -1.24 -23.90 0.69
N THR A 258 -0.91 -22.62 0.52
CA THR A 258 0.34 -22.20 -0.13
C THR A 258 1.02 -21.04 0.58
N ALA A 259 2.34 -20.98 0.44
CA ALA A 259 3.19 -19.83 0.71
C ALA A 259 4.36 -19.84 -0.28
N SER A 260 4.99 -18.71 -0.57
CA SER A 260 6.12 -18.63 -1.50
C SER A 260 7.21 -17.68 -1.04
N ASP A 261 8.44 -17.89 -1.49
CA ASP A 261 9.52 -16.93 -1.39
C ASP A 261 10.26 -16.77 -2.74
N SER A 262 11.39 -16.09 -2.76
CA SER A 262 12.11 -15.82 -4.02
C SER A 262 12.73 -17.03 -4.67
N THR A 263 12.80 -18.18 -3.99
CA THR A 263 13.41 -19.42 -4.50
C THR A 263 12.38 -20.47 -4.89
N GLY A 264 11.20 -20.44 -4.28
CA GLY A 264 10.17 -21.43 -4.56
C GLY A 264 8.91 -21.25 -3.73
N TRP A 265 8.08 -22.27 -3.71
CA TRP A 265 6.81 -22.24 -2.99
C TRP A 265 6.50 -23.61 -2.39
N VAL A 266 5.66 -23.60 -1.38
CA VAL A 266 5.16 -24.80 -0.73
C VAL A 266 3.68 -24.97 -0.97
N TYR A 267 3.26 -26.22 -1.18
CA TYR A 267 1.88 -26.65 -1.15
C TYR A 267 1.68 -27.58 0.04
N ASP A 268 0.78 -27.23 0.93
CA ASP A 268 0.40 -28.04 2.10
C ASP A 268 -1.11 -28.31 2.09
N PRO A 269 -1.56 -29.49 1.62
CA PRO A 269 -2.99 -29.82 1.54
C PRO A 269 -3.68 -29.91 2.90
N GLU A 270 -2.90 -30.08 3.99
CA GLU A 270 -3.44 -30.03 5.36
C GLU A 270 -3.59 -28.61 5.90
N GLY A 271 -3.07 -27.63 5.20
CA GLY A 271 -3.04 -26.23 5.59
C GLY A 271 -1.68 -25.80 6.17
N ILE A 272 -1.29 -24.58 5.84
CA ILE A 272 -0.01 -24.00 6.31
C ILE A 272 0.01 -23.93 7.83
N ASP A 273 1.07 -24.45 8.44
CA ASP A 273 1.37 -24.25 9.86
C ASP A 273 2.00 -22.87 10.05
N VAL A 274 1.19 -21.92 10.55
CA VAL A 274 1.60 -20.53 10.74
C VAL A 274 2.73 -20.41 11.76
N ALA A 275 2.70 -21.19 12.82
CA ALA A 275 3.75 -21.14 13.86
C ALA A 275 5.10 -21.55 13.28
N LEU A 276 5.14 -22.65 12.53
CA LEU A 276 6.34 -23.10 11.83
C LEU A 276 6.78 -22.08 10.77
N LEU A 277 5.84 -21.52 10.00
CA LEU A 277 6.15 -20.51 8.98
C LEU A 277 6.78 -19.26 9.59
N LYS A 278 6.24 -18.76 10.70
CA LYS A 278 6.81 -17.64 11.46
C LYS A 278 8.22 -17.98 11.96
N ASP A 279 8.41 -19.15 12.55
CA ASP A 279 9.73 -19.56 13.03
C ASP A 279 10.76 -19.61 11.90
N VAL A 280 10.41 -20.23 10.78
CA VAL A 280 11.30 -20.33 9.60
C VAL A 280 11.64 -18.95 9.03
N LYS A 281 10.65 -18.04 8.89
CA LYS A 281 10.85 -16.76 8.19
C LYS A 281 11.31 -15.63 9.11
N GLU A 282 10.75 -15.51 10.30
CA GLU A 282 11.01 -14.37 11.19
C GLU A 282 12.18 -14.65 12.14
N ASN A 283 12.26 -15.84 12.72
CA ASN A 283 13.32 -16.19 13.67
C ASN A 283 14.58 -16.70 12.98
N ARG A 284 14.45 -17.74 12.18
CA ARG A 284 15.59 -18.38 11.49
C ARG A 284 16.00 -17.66 10.21
N ARG A 285 15.12 -16.82 9.62
CA ARG A 285 15.34 -16.16 8.33
C ARG A 285 15.74 -17.12 7.21
N ALA A 286 15.22 -18.34 7.26
CA ALA A 286 15.51 -19.43 6.34
C ALA A 286 14.59 -19.39 5.10
N ARG A 287 14.87 -20.24 4.12
CA ARG A 287 14.05 -20.47 2.94
C ARG A 287 12.92 -21.46 3.25
N LEU A 288 11.90 -21.50 2.39
CA LEU A 288 10.76 -22.40 2.56
C LEU A 288 11.11 -23.88 2.41
N THR A 289 12.28 -24.23 1.89
CA THR A 289 12.82 -25.59 1.97
C THR A 289 12.87 -26.11 3.41
N ALA A 290 13.27 -25.23 4.36
CA ALA A 290 13.29 -25.60 5.78
C ALA A 290 11.87 -25.87 6.34
N TYR A 291 10.86 -25.15 5.86
CA TYR A 291 9.47 -25.44 6.21
C TYR A 291 9.04 -26.84 5.74
N ALA A 292 9.31 -27.16 4.47
CA ALA A 292 8.95 -28.46 3.90
C ALA A 292 9.71 -29.64 4.54
N GLU A 293 10.95 -29.44 4.99
CA GLU A 293 11.73 -30.47 5.71
C GLU A 293 11.08 -30.84 7.07
N GLU A 294 10.43 -29.90 7.73
CA GLU A 294 9.81 -30.10 9.05
C GLU A 294 8.30 -30.36 8.99
N ARG A 295 7.68 -30.21 7.82
CA ARG A 295 6.24 -30.40 7.61
C ARG A 295 6.00 -31.53 6.59
N PRO A 296 5.78 -32.78 7.04
CA PRO A 296 5.67 -33.95 6.14
C PRO A 296 4.55 -33.89 5.10
N SER A 297 3.48 -33.10 5.36
CA SER A 297 2.38 -32.90 4.42
C SER A 297 2.70 -31.86 3.34
N ALA A 298 3.75 -31.07 3.50
CA ALA A 298 4.12 -30.01 2.58
C ALA A 298 5.03 -30.52 1.46
N GLU A 299 4.74 -30.06 0.24
CA GLU A 299 5.57 -30.27 -0.95
C GLU A 299 6.24 -28.95 -1.32
N TYR A 300 7.57 -28.98 -1.52
CA TYR A 300 8.33 -27.81 -2.00
C TYR A 300 8.52 -27.90 -3.52
N HIS A 301 8.31 -26.77 -4.18
CA HIS A 301 8.50 -26.58 -5.62
C HIS A 301 9.42 -25.39 -5.86
N GLU A 302 10.41 -25.55 -6.72
CA GLU A 302 11.30 -24.45 -7.14
C GLU A 302 10.57 -23.47 -8.10
N GLY A 303 10.97 -22.22 -8.05
CA GLY A 303 10.49 -21.18 -8.95
C GLY A 303 9.08 -20.69 -8.61
N ARG A 304 8.36 -20.20 -9.62
CA ARG A 304 7.00 -19.68 -9.49
C ARG A 304 5.97 -20.77 -9.76
N GLY A 305 4.80 -20.70 -9.14
CA GLY A 305 3.78 -21.71 -9.41
C GLY A 305 2.59 -21.73 -8.46
N VAL A 306 2.51 -20.85 -7.50
CA VAL A 306 1.43 -20.82 -6.50
C VAL A 306 0.04 -20.89 -7.14
N TRP A 307 -0.15 -20.24 -8.28
CA TRP A 307 -1.45 -20.07 -8.92
C TRP A 307 -1.96 -21.29 -9.69
N VAL A 308 -1.19 -22.37 -9.77
CA VAL A 308 -1.67 -23.64 -10.33
C VAL A 308 -2.55 -24.43 -9.34
N VAL A 309 -2.52 -24.07 -8.07
CA VAL A 309 -3.32 -24.72 -7.03
C VAL A 309 -4.75 -24.20 -7.07
N LYS A 310 -5.73 -25.10 -7.20
CA LYS A 310 -7.14 -24.72 -7.16
C LYS A 310 -7.53 -24.23 -5.77
N ALA A 311 -8.19 -23.08 -5.72
CA ALA A 311 -8.64 -22.46 -4.49
C ALA A 311 -9.90 -21.60 -4.74
N ASP A 312 -10.62 -21.26 -3.68
CA ASP A 312 -11.77 -20.36 -3.72
C ASP A 312 -11.36 -18.90 -3.69
N VAL A 313 -10.21 -18.60 -3.06
CA VAL A 313 -9.66 -17.26 -2.88
C VAL A 313 -8.18 -17.28 -3.16
N ALA A 314 -7.69 -16.34 -3.96
CA ALA A 314 -6.28 -16.13 -4.25
C ALA A 314 -5.82 -14.77 -3.74
N LEU A 315 -4.75 -14.75 -2.94
CA LEU A 315 -4.20 -13.56 -2.30
C LEU A 315 -2.75 -13.33 -2.73
N PRO A 316 -2.50 -12.53 -3.78
CA PRO A 316 -1.14 -12.16 -4.18
C PRO A 316 -0.54 -11.18 -3.17
N CYS A 317 0.41 -11.67 -2.37
CA CYS A 317 1.02 -10.96 -1.24
C CYS A 317 2.56 -10.83 -1.35
N ALA A 318 3.16 -11.13 -2.50
CA ALA A 318 4.61 -11.16 -2.65
C ALA A 318 5.15 -9.91 -3.34
N THR A 319 5.06 -9.84 -4.67
CA THR A 319 5.75 -8.80 -5.47
C THR A 319 4.87 -8.23 -6.57
N GLN A 320 5.27 -7.05 -7.05
CA GLN A 320 4.66 -6.41 -8.22
C GLN A 320 4.73 -7.32 -9.45
N ASN A 321 3.66 -7.35 -10.25
CA ASN A 321 3.53 -8.11 -11.49
C ASN A 321 3.80 -9.62 -11.36
N GLU A 322 3.50 -10.19 -10.21
CA GLU A 322 3.66 -11.62 -9.98
C GLU A 322 2.54 -12.49 -10.57
N LEU A 323 1.36 -11.92 -10.76
CA LEU A 323 0.19 -12.59 -11.33
C LEU A 323 -0.01 -12.09 -12.77
N THR A 324 0.36 -12.96 -13.73
CA THR A 324 0.31 -12.66 -15.16
C THR A 324 -1.02 -13.09 -15.79
N LEU A 325 -1.22 -12.77 -17.07
CA LEU A 325 -2.40 -13.23 -17.82
C LEU A 325 -2.49 -14.77 -17.87
N ASP A 326 -1.37 -15.47 -17.96
CA ASP A 326 -1.39 -16.94 -17.97
C ASP A 326 -1.77 -17.50 -16.60
N ASP A 327 -1.32 -16.88 -15.52
CA ASP A 327 -1.79 -17.21 -14.16
C ASP A 327 -3.28 -16.92 -13.99
N ALA A 328 -3.76 -15.78 -14.50
CA ALA A 328 -5.18 -15.42 -14.44
C ALA A 328 -6.09 -16.44 -15.13
N LYS A 329 -5.64 -17.04 -16.22
CA LYS A 329 -6.39 -18.11 -16.91
C LYS A 329 -6.56 -19.35 -16.04
N THR A 330 -5.62 -19.65 -15.16
CA THR A 330 -5.70 -20.75 -14.19
C THR A 330 -6.57 -20.40 -12.99
N LEU A 331 -6.63 -19.10 -12.62
CA LEU A 331 -7.40 -18.58 -11.49
C LEU A 331 -8.88 -18.32 -11.80
N VAL A 332 -9.31 -18.46 -13.03
CA VAL A 332 -10.70 -18.19 -13.47
C VAL A 332 -11.74 -18.96 -12.65
N GLU A 333 -11.38 -20.13 -12.16
CA GLU A 333 -12.23 -20.94 -11.28
C GLU A 333 -12.22 -20.51 -9.81
N ASN A 334 -11.29 -19.61 -9.44
CA ASN A 334 -11.22 -19.07 -8.09
C ASN A 334 -12.18 -17.88 -7.99
N GLY A 335 -13.22 -17.97 -7.22
CA GLY A 335 -14.27 -16.94 -7.13
C GLY A 335 -13.78 -15.53 -6.75
N THR A 336 -12.63 -15.40 -6.07
CA THR A 336 -12.12 -14.11 -5.53
C THR A 336 -10.60 -14.00 -5.65
N VAL A 337 -10.15 -12.85 -6.12
CA VAL A 337 -8.74 -12.40 -6.06
C VAL A 337 -8.68 -11.07 -5.31
N ALA A 338 -7.84 -10.97 -4.29
CA ALA A 338 -7.65 -9.72 -3.54
C ALA A 338 -6.16 -9.44 -3.32
N GLU A 339 -5.72 -8.26 -3.68
CA GLU A 339 -4.31 -7.87 -3.73
C GLU A 339 -3.75 -7.44 -2.37
N GLY A 340 -2.92 -8.27 -1.75
CA GLY A 340 -2.17 -7.92 -0.54
C GLY A 340 -0.92 -7.09 -0.83
N ALA A 341 -0.21 -7.38 -1.92
CA ALA A 341 0.90 -6.58 -2.39
C ALA A 341 0.43 -5.33 -3.17
N ASN A 342 1.36 -4.44 -3.51
CA ASN A 342 1.07 -3.32 -4.39
C ASN A 342 1.24 -3.75 -5.85
N MET A 343 0.17 -3.62 -6.63
CA MET A 343 0.09 -3.97 -8.06
C MET A 343 0.70 -5.35 -8.40
N PRO A 344 0.29 -6.43 -7.72
CA PRO A 344 0.83 -7.75 -8.00
C PRO A 344 0.28 -8.36 -9.28
N THR A 345 -0.89 -7.91 -9.73
CA THR A 345 -1.58 -8.41 -10.92
C THR A 345 -1.30 -7.48 -12.10
N THR A 346 -0.93 -8.04 -13.26
CA THR A 346 -0.71 -7.24 -14.46
C THR A 346 -2.04 -6.66 -14.98
N PRO A 347 -2.04 -5.52 -15.70
CA PRO A 347 -3.27 -4.93 -16.23
C PRO A 347 -4.10 -5.91 -17.08
N GLU A 348 -3.46 -6.68 -17.96
CA GLU A 348 -4.11 -7.67 -18.82
C GLU A 348 -4.75 -8.81 -17.99
N ALA A 349 -4.10 -9.21 -16.90
CA ALA A 349 -4.64 -10.21 -15.99
C ALA A 349 -5.85 -9.68 -15.22
N THR A 350 -5.79 -8.43 -14.76
CA THR A 350 -6.90 -7.76 -14.07
C THR A 350 -8.13 -7.68 -14.97
N GLU A 351 -7.97 -7.20 -16.20
CA GLU A 351 -9.04 -7.11 -17.19
C GLU A 351 -9.67 -8.48 -17.46
N TYR A 352 -8.83 -9.49 -17.71
CA TYR A 352 -9.29 -10.86 -17.95
C TYR A 352 -10.08 -11.44 -16.78
N LEU A 353 -9.62 -11.26 -15.54
CA LEU A 353 -10.32 -11.75 -14.34
C LEU A 353 -11.69 -11.07 -14.18
N GLN A 354 -11.76 -9.74 -14.37
CA GLN A 354 -13.00 -8.99 -14.32
C GLN A 354 -14.00 -9.42 -15.43
N GLU A 355 -13.53 -9.62 -16.66
CA GLU A 355 -14.35 -10.10 -17.77
C GLU A 355 -14.94 -11.50 -17.51
N LYS A 356 -14.19 -12.34 -16.79
CA LYS A 356 -14.65 -13.69 -16.39
C LYS A 356 -15.53 -13.71 -15.15
N GLY A 357 -15.82 -12.56 -14.55
CA GLY A 357 -16.69 -12.44 -13.38
C GLY A 357 -16.04 -12.89 -12.07
N VAL A 358 -14.72 -12.93 -12.01
CA VAL A 358 -13.98 -13.12 -10.76
C VAL A 358 -14.07 -11.84 -9.93
N PHE A 359 -14.39 -11.96 -8.66
CA PHE A 359 -14.37 -10.82 -7.75
C PHE A 359 -12.91 -10.38 -7.55
N PHE A 360 -12.57 -9.23 -8.09
CA PHE A 360 -11.22 -8.68 -8.02
C PHE A 360 -11.18 -7.42 -7.15
N VAL A 361 -10.47 -7.48 -6.02
CA VAL A 361 -10.29 -6.34 -5.10
C VAL A 361 -8.89 -5.76 -5.29
N PRO A 362 -8.77 -4.52 -5.80
CA PRO A 362 -7.48 -3.90 -6.08
C PRO A 362 -6.70 -3.56 -4.80
N GLY A 363 -5.37 -3.55 -4.91
CA GLY A 363 -4.47 -3.32 -3.79
C GLY A 363 -4.72 -2.03 -3.03
N LYS A 364 -5.08 -0.94 -3.72
CA LYS A 364 -5.37 0.34 -3.03
C LYS A 364 -6.53 0.25 -2.02
N ALA A 365 -7.44 -0.69 -2.20
CA ALA A 365 -8.49 -1.01 -1.22
C ALA A 365 -8.08 -2.17 -0.32
N ALA A 366 -7.65 -3.30 -0.91
CA ALA A 366 -7.41 -4.54 -0.20
C ALA A 366 -6.24 -4.45 0.80
N ASN A 367 -5.17 -3.74 0.48
CA ASN A 367 -4.02 -3.59 1.36
C ASN A 367 -3.98 -2.28 2.17
N ALA A 368 -5.07 -1.54 2.21
CA ALA A 368 -5.16 -0.26 2.93
C ALA A 368 -5.06 -0.39 4.46
N GLY A 369 -5.15 -1.59 5.01
CA GLY A 369 -5.04 -1.83 6.46
C GLY A 369 -3.75 -1.29 7.07
N GLY A 370 -2.64 -1.39 6.36
CA GLY A 370 -1.35 -0.87 6.81
C GLY A 370 -1.35 0.66 7.01
N VAL A 371 -1.85 1.41 6.05
CA VAL A 371 -1.95 2.88 6.17
C VAL A 371 -3.05 3.29 7.13
N ALA A 372 -4.14 2.53 7.24
CA ALA A 372 -5.19 2.77 8.23
C ALA A 372 -4.64 2.71 9.65
N VAL A 373 -3.93 1.65 10.03
CA VAL A 373 -3.30 1.55 11.36
C VAL A 373 -2.18 2.58 11.54
N SER A 374 -1.48 2.97 10.47
CA SER A 374 -0.54 4.10 10.55
C SER A 374 -1.26 5.41 10.94
N ALA A 375 -2.45 5.67 10.41
CA ALA A 375 -3.25 6.81 10.81
C ALA A 375 -3.79 6.67 12.25
N LEU A 376 -4.13 5.47 12.68
CA LEU A 376 -4.49 5.21 14.09
C LEU A 376 -3.30 5.42 15.04
N GLU A 377 -2.07 5.12 14.60
CA GLU A 377 -0.85 5.50 15.34
C GLU A 377 -0.73 7.02 15.51
N MET A 378 -1.04 7.79 14.46
CA MET A 378 -1.09 9.25 14.55
C MET A 378 -2.13 9.73 15.59
N SER A 379 -3.31 9.13 15.61
CA SER A 379 -4.35 9.45 16.60
C SER A 379 -3.88 9.16 18.02
N GLN A 380 -3.32 7.99 18.28
CA GLN A 380 -2.73 7.64 19.57
C GLN A 380 -1.62 8.61 19.99
N ASN A 381 -0.76 9.02 19.04
CA ASN A 381 0.28 10.01 19.30
C ASN A 381 -0.30 11.38 19.68
N SER A 382 -1.38 11.82 19.04
CA SER A 382 -2.04 13.08 19.34
C SER A 382 -2.69 13.08 20.71
N GLU A 383 -3.29 11.97 21.10
CA GLU A 383 -3.86 11.75 22.44
C GLU A 383 -2.79 11.54 23.52
N ARG A 384 -1.56 11.17 23.13
CA ARG A 384 -0.47 10.71 24.01
C ARG A 384 -0.83 9.46 24.82
N LEU A 385 -1.62 8.58 24.20
CA LEU A 385 -2.06 7.31 24.75
C LEU A 385 -1.62 6.16 23.84
N SER A 386 -1.68 4.95 24.39
CA SER A 386 -1.53 3.72 23.63
C SER A 386 -2.80 2.89 23.78
N TRP A 387 -3.36 2.47 22.65
CA TRP A 387 -4.52 1.59 22.63
C TRP A 387 -4.09 0.13 22.67
N THR A 388 -4.97 -0.72 23.17
CA THR A 388 -4.76 -2.16 23.18
C THR A 388 -4.77 -2.72 21.76
N PHE A 389 -4.24 -3.93 21.58
CA PHE A 389 -4.33 -4.63 20.31
C PHE A 389 -5.77 -4.76 19.82
N GLU A 390 -6.68 -5.15 20.70
CA GLU A 390 -8.10 -5.32 20.40
C GLU A 390 -8.76 -4.01 19.95
N GLU A 391 -8.47 -2.90 20.62
CA GLU A 391 -9.00 -1.58 20.22
C GLU A 391 -8.56 -1.18 18.82
N VAL A 392 -7.28 -1.40 18.48
CA VAL A 392 -6.76 -1.10 17.15
C VAL A 392 -7.33 -2.05 16.10
N ASP A 393 -7.38 -3.35 16.39
CA ASP A 393 -7.88 -4.37 15.45
C ASP A 393 -9.37 -4.20 15.15
N ASN A 394 -10.19 -3.89 16.17
CA ASN A 394 -11.60 -3.57 15.97
C ASN A 394 -11.81 -2.35 15.08
N LYS A 395 -11.03 -1.28 15.28
CA LYS A 395 -11.05 -0.11 14.40
C LYS A 395 -10.60 -0.44 12.98
N LEU A 396 -9.58 -1.27 12.85
CA LEU A 396 -9.13 -1.75 11.53
C LEU A 396 -10.25 -2.52 10.81
N HIS A 397 -10.93 -3.41 11.51
CA HIS A 397 -12.06 -4.16 10.95
C HIS A 397 -13.16 -3.22 10.44
N ASP A 398 -13.57 -2.26 11.26
CA ASP A 398 -14.58 -1.27 10.88
C ASP A 398 -14.15 -0.45 9.64
N ILE A 399 -12.89 0.00 9.62
CA ILE A 399 -12.34 0.73 8.46
C ILE A 399 -12.38 -0.12 7.20
N MET A 400 -11.96 -1.37 7.25
CA MET A 400 -11.96 -2.25 6.07
C MET A 400 -13.38 -2.55 5.58
N LYS A 401 -14.34 -2.68 6.49
CA LYS A 401 -15.75 -2.78 6.16
C LYS A 401 -16.27 -1.52 5.45
N ASP A 402 -15.94 -0.35 5.97
CA ASP A 402 -16.31 0.93 5.36
C ASP A 402 -15.68 1.08 3.96
N ILE A 403 -14.43 0.67 3.79
CA ILE A 403 -13.78 0.65 2.46
C ILE A 403 -14.58 -0.21 1.50
N TYR A 404 -14.93 -1.43 1.90
CA TYR A 404 -15.72 -2.32 1.04
C TYR A 404 -17.05 -1.70 0.65
N GLN A 405 -17.80 -1.16 1.60
CA GLN A 405 -19.10 -0.53 1.35
C GLN A 405 -18.99 0.66 0.39
N ASN A 406 -17.97 1.49 0.57
CA ASN A 406 -17.74 2.66 -0.26
C ASN A 406 -17.37 2.29 -1.70
N ILE A 407 -16.47 1.33 -1.91
CA ILE A 407 -16.08 0.91 -3.26
C ILE A 407 -17.19 0.14 -3.97
N SER A 408 -17.94 -0.70 -3.26
CA SER A 408 -19.09 -1.43 -3.80
C SER A 408 -20.21 -0.49 -4.22
N SER A 409 -20.57 0.47 -3.36
CA SER A 409 -21.59 1.48 -3.65
C SER A 409 -21.20 2.38 -4.83
N ALA A 410 -19.92 2.79 -4.91
CA ALA A 410 -19.43 3.60 -6.02
C ALA A 410 -19.44 2.81 -7.33
N ALA A 411 -19.05 1.54 -7.31
CA ALA A 411 -19.09 0.66 -8.48
C ALA A 411 -20.53 0.49 -8.99
N GLU A 412 -21.48 0.18 -8.11
CA GLU A 412 -22.88 0.00 -8.46
C GLU A 412 -23.51 1.27 -9.04
N LYS A 413 -23.18 2.42 -8.48
CA LYS A 413 -23.77 3.71 -8.88
C LYS A 413 -23.20 4.28 -10.17
N TYR A 414 -21.91 4.16 -10.40
CA TYR A 414 -21.19 4.91 -11.44
C TYR A 414 -20.50 4.04 -12.49
N ALA A 415 -20.32 2.75 -12.24
CA ALA A 415 -19.65 1.85 -13.16
C ALA A 415 -20.51 0.58 -13.37
N LYS A 416 -19.98 -0.56 -13.03
CA LYS A 416 -20.67 -1.85 -13.07
C LYS A 416 -20.63 -2.47 -11.67
N LYS A 417 -21.71 -3.10 -11.26
CA LYS A 417 -21.75 -3.86 -10.02
C LYS A 417 -20.55 -4.80 -9.94
N ASP A 418 -19.89 -4.82 -8.80
CA ASP A 418 -18.68 -5.60 -8.51
C ASP A 418 -17.41 -5.20 -9.29
N ASP A 419 -17.42 -4.08 -10.00
CA ASP A 419 -16.20 -3.45 -10.52
C ASP A 419 -15.50 -2.65 -9.43
N PHE A 420 -14.83 -3.34 -8.53
CA PHE A 420 -14.16 -2.70 -7.39
C PHE A 420 -12.92 -1.88 -7.78
N VAL A 421 -12.36 -2.09 -8.97
CA VAL A 421 -11.25 -1.25 -9.49
C VAL A 421 -11.75 0.16 -9.78
N SER A 422 -12.79 0.29 -10.58
CA SER A 422 -13.44 1.58 -10.83
C SER A 422 -14.06 2.14 -9.54
N GLY A 423 -14.70 1.31 -8.74
CA GLY A 423 -15.29 1.69 -7.46
C GLY A 423 -14.28 2.33 -6.51
N ALA A 424 -13.07 1.77 -6.39
CA ALA A 424 -12.03 2.31 -5.54
C ALA A 424 -11.54 3.68 -6.03
N ASN A 425 -11.29 3.86 -7.32
CA ASN A 425 -10.86 5.12 -7.89
C ASN A 425 -11.95 6.20 -7.73
N ILE A 426 -13.20 5.87 -8.04
CA ILE A 426 -14.34 6.78 -7.96
C ILE A 426 -14.63 7.20 -6.52
N ALA A 427 -14.69 6.25 -5.58
CA ALA A 427 -14.94 6.55 -4.17
C ALA A 427 -13.85 7.46 -3.58
N GLY A 428 -12.58 7.17 -3.86
CA GLY A 428 -11.45 8.01 -3.44
C GLY A 428 -11.52 9.41 -4.06
N PHE A 429 -11.77 9.48 -5.38
CA PHE A 429 -11.90 10.74 -6.09
C PHE A 429 -13.02 11.63 -5.51
N LEU A 430 -14.21 11.10 -5.34
CA LEU A 430 -15.36 11.90 -4.87
C LEU A 430 -15.10 12.55 -3.52
N LYS A 431 -14.46 11.82 -2.59
CA LYS A 431 -14.11 12.38 -1.28
C LYS A 431 -13.09 13.51 -1.38
N VAL A 432 -12.05 13.33 -2.19
CA VAL A 432 -10.99 14.34 -2.37
C VAL A 432 -11.52 15.54 -3.14
N ALA A 433 -12.29 15.33 -4.20
CA ALA A 433 -12.88 16.38 -5.02
C ALA A 433 -13.81 17.27 -4.20
N ASP A 434 -14.71 16.68 -3.41
CA ASP A 434 -15.62 17.42 -2.52
C ASP A 434 -14.85 18.32 -1.54
N ALA A 435 -13.79 17.81 -0.93
CA ALA A 435 -12.95 18.61 -0.05
C ALA A 435 -12.19 19.72 -0.79
N MET A 436 -11.66 19.44 -1.98
CA MET A 436 -10.95 20.45 -2.79
C MET A 436 -11.88 21.58 -3.23
N GLU A 437 -13.12 21.27 -3.60
CA GLU A 437 -14.14 22.27 -3.97
C GLU A 437 -14.57 23.09 -2.76
N ALA A 438 -14.89 22.44 -1.65
CA ALA A 438 -15.33 23.10 -0.41
C ALA A 438 -14.27 24.06 0.17
N GLN A 439 -12.99 23.75 0.01
CA GLN A 439 -11.87 24.58 0.48
C GLN A 439 -11.53 25.71 -0.49
N GLY A 440 -12.03 25.65 -1.71
CA GLY A 440 -11.86 26.71 -2.72
C GLY A 440 -10.45 26.79 -3.30
N THR A 441 -10.24 27.87 -4.05
CA THR A 441 -8.96 28.24 -4.65
C THR A 441 -8.60 29.67 -4.29
N ALA A 442 -7.31 29.97 -4.27
CA ALA A 442 -6.85 31.35 -4.10
C ALA A 442 -7.37 32.24 -5.27
N ILE A 443 -7.82 33.43 -4.95
CA ILE A 443 -8.29 34.43 -5.90
C ILE A 443 -7.14 35.43 -6.18
#